data_b3bffdf1283c4d1221c63875fbe13417
#
_entry.id   b3bffdf1283c4d1221c63875fbe13417
#
_cell.length_a   1.000
_cell.length_b   1.000
_cell.length_c   1.000
_cell.angle_alpha   90.00
_cell.angle_beta   90.00
_cell.angle_gamma   90.00
#
_symmetry.space_group_name_H-M   'P 1'
#
loop_
_entity.id
_entity.type
_entity.pdbx_description
1 polymer ?
#
loop_
_entity_poly.entity_id
_entity_poly.type
_entity_poly.pdbx_seq_one_letter_code
_entity_poly.pdbx_strand_id
1 'polypeptide(L)'
;MNARVLVVDDDPAVRSAVSRALRVDYEVDEAADGAEALAQHAGTPADAIVLDLMMPGIDGLEVCRTLRRRDDPVPILVVTARDAIDDRVEGLDAGADDYLVKPFAVEELRARVRALLRRVGAGDETLRFADVSLDPATREAFRGDRRLQLTRTEFNLLELFLRNPRQVLTRSQIYQRVWGYDFGATSNALWVYVGYLRRKLEEGGESRLLHTVRGVGYAFREEA
;
A
#
# COMPACT_ATOMS: atom_id res chain seq x y z
N MET A 1 6.77 -14.96 17.33
CA MET A 1 5.46 -14.33 17.61
C MET A 1 4.81 -14.11 16.26
N ASN A 2 3.52 -14.44 16.11
CA ASN A 2 2.78 -14.11 14.92
C ASN A 2 2.55 -12.60 14.88
N ALA A 3 2.52 -12.00 13.67
CA ALA A 3 2.18 -10.59 13.54
C ALA A 3 0.73 -10.36 13.97
N ARG A 4 0.48 -9.20 14.59
CA ARG A 4 -0.83 -8.77 15.08
C ARG A 4 -1.52 -7.89 14.05
N VAL A 5 -2.73 -8.25 13.66
CA VAL A 5 -3.56 -7.50 12.70
C VAL A 5 -4.82 -7.00 13.39
N LEU A 6 -5.09 -5.70 13.32
CA LEU A 6 -6.33 -5.10 13.79
C LEU A 6 -7.34 -5.00 12.63
N VAL A 7 -8.50 -5.63 12.77
CA VAL A 7 -9.60 -5.58 11.78
C VAL A 7 -10.67 -4.62 12.27
N VAL A 8 -10.97 -3.62 11.46
CA VAL A 8 -11.89 -2.52 11.79
C VAL A 8 -12.98 -2.43 10.72
N ASP A 9 -14.22 -2.73 11.10
CA ASP A 9 -15.40 -2.71 10.22
C ASP A 9 -16.64 -2.61 11.11
N ASP A 10 -17.61 -1.76 10.81
CA ASP A 10 -18.82 -1.61 11.61
C ASP A 10 -19.80 -2.78 11.42
N ASP A 11 -19.78 -3.43 10.25
CA ASP A 11 -20.58 -4.64 10.02
C ASP A 11 -19.94 -5.86 10.74
N PRO A 12 -20.62 -6.43 11.76
CA PRO A 12 -20.08 -7.57 12.52
C PRO A 12 -19.92 -8.83 11.67
N ALA A 13 -20.68 -9.01 10.59
CA ALA A 13 -20.57 -10.17 9.72
C ALA A 13 -19.33 -10.05 8.84
N VAL A 14 -19.08 -8.87 8.27
CA VAL A 14 -17.87 -8.60 7.47
C VAL A 14 -16.64 -8.67 8.36
N ARG A 15 -16.63 -7.99 9.51
CA ARG A 15 -15.54 -8.02 10.48
C ARG A 15 -15.16 -9.45 10.89
N SER A 16 -16.16 -10.27 11.26
CA SER A 16 -15.94 -11.67 11.61
C SER A 16 -15.42 -12.51 10.44
N ALA A 17 -15.89 -12.27 9.21
CA ALA A 17 -15.43 -13.01 8.04
C ALA A 17 -13.96 -12.68 7.71
N VAL A 18 -13.59 -11.39 7.72
CA VAL A 18 -12.22 -10.92 7.52
C VAL A 18 -11.29 -11.46 8.61
N SER A 19 -11.69 -11.34 9.88
CA SER A 19 -10.92 -11.84 11.02
C SER A 19 -10.66 -13.33 10.92
N ARG A 20 -11.68 -14.13 10.59
CA ARG A 20 -11.54 -15.58 10.41
C ARG A 20 -10.57 -15.94 9.30
N ALA A 21 -10.60 -15.19 8.18
CA ALA A 21 -9.68 -15.38 7.07
C ALA A 21 -8.23 -15.10 7.47
N LEU A 22 -7.98 -14.12 8.33
CA LEU A 22 -6.63 -13.71 8.75
C LEU A 22 -6.09 -14.50 9.97
N ARG A 23 -6.94 -15.01 10.86
CA ARG A 23 -6.53 -15.82 12.02
C ARG A 23 -5.78 -17.11 11.68
N VAL A 24 -5.81 -17.52 10.41
CA VAL A 24 -5.02 -18.67 9.94
C VAL A 24 -3.51 -18.38 10.04
N ASP A 25 -3.10 -17.12 9.83
CA ASP A 25 -1.70 -16.73 9.71
C ASP A 25 -1.26 -15.72 10.80
N TYR A 26 -2.22 -15.01 11.43
CA TYR A 26 -1.96 -13.84 12.29
C TYR A 26 -2.74 -13.91 13.62
N GLU A 27 -2.26 -13.15 14.61
CA GLU A 27 -3.09 -12.77 15.76
C GLU A 27 -4.02 -11.64 15.32
N VAL A 28 -5.33 -11.76 15.57
CA VAL A 28 -6.31 -10.80 15.07
C VAL A 28 -7.14 -10.22 16.20
N ASP A 29 -7.04 -8.90 16.37
CA ASP A 29 -7.92 -8.08 17.17
C ASP A 29 -9.02 -7.47 16.30
N GLU A 30 -10.15 -7.10 16.90
CA GLU A 30 -11.31 -6.55 16.20
C GLU A 30 -11.72 -5.23 16.86
N ALA A 31 -12.12 -4.24 16.02
CA ALA A 31 -12.75 -3.01 16.46
C ALA A 31 -13.99 -2.73 15.60
N ALA A 32 -15.05 -2.22 16.23
CA ALA A 32 -16.32 -1.96 15.58
C ALA A 32 -16.43 -0.55 14.96
N ASP A 33 -15.53 0.36 15.33
CA ASP A 33 -15.48 1.72 14.82
C ASP A 33 -14.07 2.32 14.90
N GLY A 34 -13.90 3.51 14.32
CA GLY A 34 -12.61 4.19 14.26
C GLY A 34 -12.10 4.67 15.63
N ALA A 35 -12.99 5.00 16.59
CA ALA A 35 -12.58 5.44 17.92
C ALA A 35 -12.00 4.26 18.72
N GLU A 36 -12.67 3.12 18.67
CA GLU A 36 -12.20 1.86 19.27
C GLU A 36 -10.87 1.43 18.65
N ALA A 37 -10.76 1.51 17.31
CA ALA A 37 -9.54 1.15 16.59
C ALA A 37 -8.33 1.99 17.06
N LEU A 38 -8.50 3.32 17.14
CA LEU A 38 -7.43 4.22 17.58
C LEU A 38 -7.05 3.98 19.05
N ALA A 39 -8.03 3.68 19.91
CA ALA A 39 -7.79 3.40 21.33
C ALA A 39 -7.06 2.06 21.54
N GLN A 40 -7.50 1.00 20.84
CA GLN A 40 -6.87 -0.32 20.90
C GLN A 40 -5.43 -0.26 20.38
N HIS A 41 -5.21 0.37 19.21
CA HIS A 41 -3.88 0.48 18.62
C HIS A 41 -2.91 1.30 19.50
N ALA A 42 -3.40 2.35 20.17
CA ALA A 42 -2.59 3.12 21.12
C ALA A 42 -2.19 2.31 22.37
N GLY A 43 -3.07 1.42 22.85
CA GLY A 43 -2.80 0.56 24.01
C GLY A 43 -1.96 -0.67 23.66
N THR A 44 -2.23 -1.25 22.52
CA THR A 44 -1.55 -2.47 22.02
C THR A 44 -1.32 -2.33 20.51
N PRO A 45 -0.13 -1.86 20.11
CA PRO A 45 0.15 -1.61 18.70
C PRO A 45 -0.02 -2.85 17.81
N ALA A 46 -0.77 -2.70 16.72
CA ALA A 46 -0.87 -3.70 15.68
C ALA A 46 0.28 -3.55 14.67
N ASP A 47 0.68 -4.66 14.06
CA ASP A 47 1.67 -4.68 12.98
C ASP A 47 1.06 -4.28 11.63
N ALA A 48 -0.27 -4.41 11.46
CA ALA A 48 -1.04 -3.90 10.33
C ALA A 48 -2.50 -3.66 10.74
N ILE A 49 -3.18 -2.75 10.04
CA ILE A 49 -4.61 -2.45 10.22
C ILE A 49 -5.34 -2.76 8.92
N VAL A 50 -6.44 -3.52 9.00
CA VAL A 50 -7.41 -3.72 7.91
C VAL A 50 -8.64 -2.90 8.26
N LEU A 51 -8.98 -1.91 7.44
CA LEU A 51 -9.85 -0.79 7.81
C LEU A 51 -10.94 -0.56 6.78
N ASP A 52 -12.21 -0.61 7.17
CA ASP A 52 -13.28 -0.06 6.34
C ASP A 52 -13.28 1.48 6.38
N LEU A 53 -13.64 2.10 5.25
CA LEU A 53 -13.83 3.55 5.18
C LEU A 53 -15.19 3.99 5.67
N MET A 54 -16.22 3.16 5.47
CA MET A 54 -17.62 3.52 5.63
C MET A 54 -18.11 3.14 7.04
N MET A 55 -17.60 3.81 8.06
CA MET A 55 -18.03 3.58 9.44
C MET A 55 -18.68 4.81 10.05
N PRO A 56 -19.67 4.65 10.95
CA PRO A 56 -20.26 5.77 11.67
C PRO A 56 -19.26 6.40 12.67
N GLY A 57 -19.43 7.68 12.92
CA GLY A 57 -18.56 8.42 13.86
C GLY A 57 -17.22 8.80 13.24
N ILE A 58 -16.13 8.24 13.73
CA ILE A 58 -14.80 8.42 13.13
C ILE A 58 -14.70 7.46 11.96
N ASP A 59 -14.75 7.98 10.74
CA ASP A 59 -14.63 7.19 9.52
C ASP A 59 -13.18 6.70 9.28
N GLY A 60 -13.02 5.76 8.35
CA GLY A 60 -11.71 5.16 8.09
C GLY A 60 -10.69 6.16 7.54
N LEU A 61 -11.11 7.18 6.80
CA LEU A 61 -10.20 8.23 6.31
C LEU A 61 -9.64 9.05 7.46
N GLU A 62 -10.48 9.40 8.44
CA GLU A 62 -10.03 10.15 9.62
C GLU A 62 -9.13 9.29 10.53
N VAL A 63 -9.37 7.96 10.60
CA VAL A 63 -8.42 7.03 11.25
C VAL A 63 -7.05 7.09 10.57
N CYS A 64 -6.99 6.97 9.24
CA CYS A 64 -5.74 7.08 8.48
C CYS A 64 -5.04 8.41 8.76
N ARG A 65 -5.75 9.53 8.59
CA ARG A 65 -5.19 10.87 8.82
C ARG A 65 -4.69 11.04 10.26
N THR A 66 -5.41 10.50 11.24
CA THR A 66 -5.02 10.60 12.66
C THR A 66 -3.76 9.83 12.96
N LEU A 67 -3.60 8.61 12.43
CA LEU A 67 -2.37 7.83 12.59
C LEU A 67 -1.19 8.54 11.92
N ARG A 68 -1.34 9.04 10.70
CA ARG A 68 -0.26 9.75 10.00
C ARG A 68 0.11 11.09 10.66
N ARG A 69 -0.84 11.84 11.21
CA ARG A 69 -0.54 13.05 12.03
C ARG A 69 0.25 12.75 13.30
N ARG A 70 0.19 11.52 13.81
CA ARG A 70 0.99 11.03 14.95
C ARG A 70 2.32 10.41 14.53
N ASP A 71 2.69 10.54 13.26
CA ASP A 71 3.85 9.87 12.66
C ASP A 71 3.85 8.34 12.86
N ASP A 72 2.67 7.74 13.01
CA ASP A 72 2.53 6.30 13.17
C ASP A 72 2.71 5.60 11.80
N PRO A 73 3.74 4.74 11.66
CA PRO A 73 4.06 4.08 10.40
C PRO A 73 3.28 2.78 10.17
N VAL A 74 2.31 2.46 11.04
CA VAL A 74 1.56 1.21 10.91
C VAL A 74 0.98 1.06 9.50
N PRO A 75 1.19 -0.08 8.83
CA PRO A 75 0.63 -0.33 7.50
C PRO A 75 -0.89 -0.44 7.58
N ILE A 76 -1.58 0.24 6.65
CA ILE A 76 -3.05 0.27 6.58
C ILE A 76 -3.52 -0.28 5.25
N LEU A 77 -4.30 -1.37 5.28
CA LEU A 77 -5.08 -1.87 4.15
C LEU A 77 -6.52 -1.36 4.28
N VAL A 78 -6.92 -0.50 3.37
CA VAL A 78 -8.32 -0.09 3.27
C VAL A 78 -9.14 -1.16 2.55
N VAL A 79 -10.29 -1.55 3.12
CA VAL A 79 -11.21 -2.54 2.55
C VAL A 79 -12.61 -1.91 2.49
N THR A 80 -13.11 -1.56 1.31
CA THR A 80 -14.36 -0.80 1.18
C THR A 80 -15.17 -1.17 -0.05
N ALA A 81 -16.48 -0.85 -0.03
CA ALA A 81 -17.37 -1.00 -1.19
C ALA A 81 -17.21 0.13 -2.24
N ARG A 82 -16.47 1.20 -1.92
CA ARG A 82 -16.21 2.29 -2.84
C ARG A 82 -15.20 1.84 -3.91
N ASP A 83 -15.64 1.79 -5.15
CA ASP A 83 -14.85 1.35 -6.30
C ASP A 83 -14.47 2.49 -7.26
N ALA A 84 -15.02 3.69 -7.08
CA ALA A 84 -14.68 4.85 -7.87
C ALA A 84 -13.18 5.19 -7.75
N ILE A 85 -12.59 5.63 -8.85
CA ILE A 85 -11.18 6.02 -8.88
C ILE A 85 -10.88 7.12 -7.86
N ASP A 86 -11.79 8.09 -7.74
CA ASP A 86 -11.67 9.22 -6.82
C ASP A 86 -11.66 8.77 -5.34
N ASP A 87 -12.47 7.77 -4.97
CA ASP A 87 -12.50 7.23 -3.60
C ASP A 87 -11.19 6.49 -3.25
N ARG A 88 -10.58 5.79 -4.23
CA ARG A 88 -9.26 5.15 -4.05
C ARG A 88 -8.17 6.20 -3.89
N VAL A 89 -8.29 7.30 -4.65
CA VAL A 89 -7.41 8.46 -4.55
C VAL A 89 -7.48 9.04 -3.14
N GLU A 90 -8.67 9.30 -2.64
CA GLU A 90 -8.88 9.88 -1.31
C GLU A 90 -8.32 8.98 -0.18
N GLY A 91 -8.53 7.66 -0.26
CA GLY A 91 -7.99 6.72 0.73
C GLY A 91 -6.47 6.69 0.78
N LEU A 92 -5.82 6.69 -0.38
CA LEU A 92 -4.35 6.70 -0.47
C LEU A 92 -3.77 8.07 -0.08
N ASP A 93 -4.42 9.17 -0.45
CA ASP A 93 -4.03 10.52 -0.04
C ASP A 93 -4.22 10.74 1.47
N ALA A 94 -5.18 10.04 2.10
CA ALA A 94 -5.35 10.01 3.55
C ALA A 94 -4.24 9.23 4.28
N GLY A 95 -3.38 8.51 3.55
CA GLY A 95 -2.24 7.78 4.10
C GLY A 95 -2.41 6.27 4.21
N ALA A 96 -3.41 5.67 3.55
CA ALA A 96 -3.48 4.21 3.41
C ALA A 96 -2.32 3.68 2.56
N ASP A 97 -1.85 2.48 2.87
CA ASP A 97 -0.72 1.86 2.16
C ASP A 97 -1.17 0.97 1.01
N ASP A 98 -2.34 0.36 1.11
CA ASP A 98 -2.94 -0.46 0.06
C ASP A 98 -4.47 -0.38 0.15
N TYR A 99 -5.16 -0.88 -0.88
CA TYR A 99 -6.58 -0.74 -1.07
C TYR A 99 -7.20 -2.00 -1.68
N LEU A 100 -8.34 -2.45 -1.15
CA LEU A 100 -9.07 -3.63 -1.58
C LEU A 100 -10.56 -3.34 -1.70
N VAL A 101 -11.14 -3.60 -2.87
CA VAL A 101 -12.58 -3.35 -3.15
C VAL A 101 -13.41 -4.57 -2.77
N LYS A 102 -14.50 -4.36 -2.04
CA LYS A 102 -15.55 -5.38 -1.81
C LYS A 102 -16.44 -5.51 -3.07
N PRO A 103 -16.79 -6.75 -3.50
CA PRO A 103 -16.39 -8.04 -2.96
C PRO A 103 -14.99 -8.47 -3.43
N PHE A 104 -14.25 -9.18 -2.59
CA PHE A 104 -12.88 -9.63 -2.84
C PHE A 104 -12.71 -11.12 -2.54
N ALA A 105 -11.68 -11.73 -3.13
CA ALA A 105 -11.27 -13.08 -2.78
C ALA A 105 -10.44 -13.08 -1.48
N VAL A 106 -10.62 -14.10 -0.64
CA VAL A 106 -9.85 -14.27 0.61
C VAL A 106 -8.35 -14.33 0.34
N GLU A 107 -7.97 -14.97 -0.77
CA GLU A 107 -6.58 -15.07 -1.22
C GLU A 107 -5.97 -13.70 -1.53
N GLU A 108 -6.75 -12.78 -2.11
CA GLU A 108 -6.32 -11.41 -2.37
C GLU A 108 -6.12 -10.64 -1.07
N LEU A 109 -7.07 -10.69 -0.14
CA LEU A 109 -6.95 -10.09 1.18
C LEU A 109 -5.66 -10.56 1.89
N ARG A 110 -5.45 -11.87 1.96
CA ARG A 110 -4.27 -12.46 2.61
C ARG A 110 -2.97 -12.07 1.91
N ALA A 111 -2.96 -12.02 0.58
CA ALA A 111 -1.79 -11.59 -0.19
C ALA A 111 -1.41 -10.14 0.10
N ARG A 112 -2.40 -9.23 0.20
CA ARG A 112 -2.18 -7.81 0.49
C ARG A 112 -1.67 -7.60 1.93
N VAL A 113 -2.30 -8.23 2.92
CA VAL A 113 -1.85 -8.16 4.33
C VAL A 113 -0.43 -8.72 4.46
N ARG A 114 -0.11 -9.85 3.80
CA ARG A 114 1.24 -10.40 3.79
C ARG A 114 2.25 -9.45 3.13
N ALA A 115 1.86 -8.76 2.05
CA ALA A 115 2.72 -7.78 1.40
C ALA A 115 3.01 -6.57 2.30
N LEU A 116 2.01 -6.11 3.04
CA LEU A 116 2.15 -5.03 4.01
C LEU A 116 3.02 -5.42 5.21
N LEU A 117 2.92 -6.65 5.68
CA LEU A 117 3.71 -7.16 6.81
C LEU A 117 5.12 -7.61 6.41
N ARG A 118 5.37 -7.81 5.11
CA ARG A 118 6.70 -8.23 4.64
C ARG A 118 7.74 -7.17 4.98
N ARG A 119 8.70 -7.50 5.87
CA ARG A 119 9.90 -6.71 6.03
C ARG A 119 10.66 -6.77 4.71
N VAL A 120 10.90 -5.62 4.10
CA VAL A 120 11.76 -5.56 2.90
C VAL A 120 13.12 -6.11 3.32
N GLY A 121 13.59 -7.14 2.62
CA GLY A 121 14.87 -7.75 2.95
C GLY A 121 15.98 -6.69 2.86
N ALA A 122 16.82 -6.68 3.87
CA ALA A 122 17.97 -5.81 3.96
C ALA A 122 18.91 -6.04 2.77
N GLY A 123 18.74 -5.23 1.74
CA GLY A 123 19.83 -4.93 0.83
C GLY A 123 20.45 -3.66 1.41
N ASP A 124 21.68 -3.77 1.93
CA ASP A 124 22.38 -2.65 2.57
C ASP A 124 22.78 -1.54 1.59
N GLU A 125 22.37 -1.60 0.34
CA GLU A 125 22.81 -0.69 -0.71
C GLU A 125 21.69 0.25 -1.16
N THR A 126 21.96 1.55 -1.10
CA THR A 126 21.09 2.59 -1.66
C THR A 126 20.95 2.39 -3.17
N LEU A 127 19.75 2.15 -3.64
CA LEU A 127 19.43 2.02 -5.06
C LEU A 127 19.41 3.39 -5.73
N ARG A 128 19.98 3.50 -6.93
CA ARG A 128 20.06 4.77 -7.68
C ARG A 128 19.77 4.56 -9.16
N PHE A 129 19.02 5.50 -9.74
CA PHE A 129 18.84 5.60 -11.19
C PHE A 129 18.48 7.05 -11.55
N ALA A 130 19.21 7.65 -12.49
CA ALA A 130 19.15 9.07 -12.80
C ALA A 130 19.31 9.90 -11.50
N ASP A 131 18.39 10.79 -11.21
CA ASP A 131 18.34 11.60 -10.00
C ASP A 131 17.47 10.99 -8.87
N VAL A 132 17.01 9.74 -9.02
CA VAL A 132 16.25 9.04 -7.98
C VAL A 132 17.17 8.17 -7.13
N SER A 133 17.03 8.27 -5.82
CA SER A 133 17.67 7.36 -4.86
C SER A 133 16.64 6.80 -3.86
N LEU A 134 16.88 5.56 -3.43
CA LEU A 134 16.04 4.87 -2.46
C LEU A 134 16.93 4.02 -1.56
N ASP A 135 16.78 4.21 -0.26
CA ASP A 135 17.44 3.41 0.76
C ASP A 135 16.43 2.41 1.35
N PRO A 136 16.61 1.11 1.11
CA PRO A 136 15.71 0.08 1.65
C PRO A 136 15.79 -0.05 3.18
N ALA A 137 16.93 0.27 3.79
CA ALA A 137 17.15 0.12 5.23
C ALA A 137 16.43 1.22 6.03
N THR A 138 16.56 2.49 5.60
CA THR A 138 15.88 3.62 6.24
C THR A 138 14.47 3.86 5.72
N ARG A 139 14.11 3.22 4.59
CA ARG A 139 12.86 3.46 3.83
C ARG A 139 12.71 4.90 3.35
N GLU A 140 13.81 5.56 3.08
CA GLU A 140 13.82 6.88 2.51
C GLU A 140 14.01 6.83 0.99
N ALA A 141 13.34 7.74 0.29
CA ALA A 141 13.49 7.90 -1.15
C ALA A 141 13.56 9.39 -1.49
N PHE A 142 14.37 9.72 -2.47
CA PHE A 142 14.58 11.09 -2.91
C PHE A 142 14.55 11.19 -4.45
N ARG A 143 14.11 12.36 -4.94
CA ARG A 143 14.30 12.81 -6.31
C ARG A 143 15.19 14.06 -6.29
N GLY A 144 16.47 13.95 -6.72
CA GLY A 144 17.47 14.95 -6.41
C GLY A 144 17.60 15.13 -4.89
N ASP A 145 17.39 16.35 -4.42
CA ASP A 145 17.39 16.68 -2.98
C ASP A 145 15.99 16.62 -2.34
N ARG A 146 14.94 16.39 -3.13
CA ARG A 146 13.56 16.36 -2.67
C ARG A 146 13.20 14.98 -2.13
N ARG A 147 12.84 14.92 -0.84
CA ARG A 147 12.33 13.69 -0.21
C ARG A 147 10.96 13.33 -0.77
N LEU A 148 10.78 12.07 -1.17
CA LEU A 148 9.51 11.52 -1.66
C LEU A 148 8.71 10.96 -0.50
N GLN A 149 7.50 11.46 -0.29
CA GLN A 149 6.55 10.92 0.69
C GLN A 149 5.80 9.73 0.07
N LEU A 150 6.36 8.54 0.22
CA LEU A 150 5.80 7.32 -0.37
C LEU A 150 5.06 6.49 0.67
N THR A 151 3.88 5.95 0.29
CA THR A 151 3.27 4.86 1.03
C THR A 151 4.11 3.59 0.91
N ARG A 152 3.79 2.59 1.73
CA ARG A 152 4.54 1.32 1.70
C ARG A 152 4.50 0.64 0.34
N THR A 153 3.34 0.63 -0.30
CA THR A 153 3.16 0.01 -1.63
C THR A 153 3.88 0.79 -2.73
N GLU A 154 3.82 2.13 -2.71
CA GLU A 154 4.59 2.98 -3.64
C GLU A 154 6.09 2.79 -3.48
N PHE A 155 6.57 2.69 -2.24
CA PHE A 155 7.97 2.43 -1.95
C PHE A 155 8.43 1.09 -2.53
N ASN A 156 7.67 0.01 -2.28
CA ASN A 156 7.97 -1.32 -2.81
C ASN A 156 7.94 -1.34 -4.35
N LEU A 157 7.03 -0.57 -4.95
CA LEU A 157 6.94 -0.44 -6.39
C LEU A 157 8.14 0.31 -6.98
N LEU A 158 8.56 1.42 -6.34
CA LEU A 158 9.75 2.16 -6.74
C LEU A 158 11.02 1.32 -6.58
N GLU A 159 11.16 0.61 -5.45
CA GLU A 159 12.26 -0.32 -5.22
C GLU A 159 12.35 -1.39 -6.31
N LEU A 160 11.21 -1.98 -6.68
CA LEU A 160 11.17 -2.97 -7.76
C LEU A 160 11.69 -2.39 -9.08
N PHE A 161 11.31 -1.18 -9.43
CA PHE A 161 11.78 -0.52 -10.65
C PHE A 161 13.26 -0.14 -10.59
N LEU A 162 13.74 0.35 -9.46
CA LEU A 162 15.16 0.70 -9.26
C LEU A 162 16.08 -0.54 -9.28
N ARG A 163 15.57 -1.70 -8.89
CA ARG A 163 16.30 -2.98 -9.04
C ARG A 163 16.27 -3.55 -10.46
N ASN A 164 15.43 -3.00 -11.34
CA ASN A 164 15.29 -3.45 -12.73
C ASN A 164 15.28 -2.24 -13.71
N PRO A 165 16.30 -1.36 -13.67
CA PRO A 165 16.33 -0.17 -14.49
C PRO A 165 16.36 -0.53 -15.98
N ARG A 166 15.65 0.25 -16.80
CA ARG A 166 15.53 0.10 -18.26
C ARG A 166 14.83 -1.19 -18.73
N GLN A 167 14.47 -2.10 -17.82
CA GLN A 167 13.73 -3.30 -18.16
C GLN A 167 12.23 -3.04 -18.22
N VAL A 168 11.55 -3.68 -19.16
CA VAL A 168 10.09 -3.70 -19.20
C VAL A 168 9.59 -4.80 -18.28
N LEU A 169 8.87 -4.42 -17.23
CA LEU A 169 8.21 -5.36 -16.33
C LEU A 169 6.74 -5.50 -16.73
N THR A 170 6.29 -6.73 -16.92
CA THR A 170 4.89 -7.02 -17.20
C THR A 170 4.03 -6.77 -15.96
N ARG A 171 2.71 -6.56 -16.16
CA ARG A 171 1.76 -6.38 -15.05
C ARG A 171 1.82 -7.56 -14.07
N SER A 172 1.81 -8.78 -14.59
CA SER A 172 1.91 -10.01 -13.79
C SER A 172 3.19 -10.06 -12.96
N GLN A 173 4.35 -9.75 -13.55
CA GLN A 173 5.61 -9.68 -12.82
C GLN A 173 5.59 -8.65 -11.69
N ILE A 174 4.99 -7.47 -11.94
CA ILE A 174 4.88 -6.43 -10.91
C ILE A 174 3.95 -6.89 -9.79
N TYR A 175 2.77 -7.43 -10.10
CA TYR A 175 1.85 -7.96 -9.10
C TYR A 175 2.50 -9.05 -8.24
N GLN A 176 3.14 -10.02 -8.89
CA GLN A 176 3.80 -11.11 -8.18
C GLN A 176 4.94 -10.64 -7.26
N ARG A 177 5.73 -9.64 -7.69
CA ARG A 177 6.88 -9.16 -6.92
C ARG A 177 6.48 -8.19 -5.81
N VAL A 178 5.52 -7.30 -6.05
CA VAL A 178 5.08 -6.30 -5.04
C VAL A 178 4.12 -6.92 -4.05
N TRP A 179 3.13 -7.70 -4.50
CA TRP A 179 2.08 -8.26 -3.64
C TRP A 179 2.21 -9.77 -3.39
N GLY A 180 3.04 -10.47 -4.15
CA GLY A 180 3.16 -11.94 -4.06
C GLY A 180 1.96 -12.69 -4.62
N TYR A 181 1.12 -12.01 -5.41
CA TYR A 181 -0.11 -12.54 -6.01
C TYR A 181 -0.42 -11.80 -7.32
N ASP A 182 -0.87 -12.52 -8.34
CA ASP A 182 -1.32 -11.91 -9.60
C ASP A 182 -2.86 -11.73 -9.56
N PHE A 183 -3.29 -10.48 -9.49
CA PHE A 183 -4.72 -10.11 -9.42
C PHE A 183 -5.47 -10.26 -10.75
N GLY A 184 -4.80 -10.77 -11.79
CA GLY A 184 -5.37 -10.94 -13.13
C GLY A 184 -5.52 -9.64 -13.92
N ALA A 185 -6.09 -9.79 -15.13
CA ALA A 185 -6.19 -8.69 -16.09
C ALA A 185 -7.23 -7.62 -15.71
N THR A 186 -8.20 -7.96 -14.88
CA THR A 186 -9.30 -7.08 -14.48
C THR A 186 -8.95 -6.10 -13.37
N SER A 187 -7.88 -6.35 -12.61
CA SER A 187 -7.46 -5.44 -11.55
C SER A 187 -6.84 -4.16 -12.10
N ASN A 188 -7.38 -3.01 -11.71
CA ASN A 188 -6.85 -1.68 -12.05
C ASN A 188 -5.89 -1.11 -10.99
N ALA A 189 -5.62 -1.84 -9.90
CA ALA A 189 -4.81 -1.36 -8.78
C ALA A 189 -3.45 -0.84 -9.23
N LEU A 190 -2.73 -1.60 -10.07
CA LEU A 190 -1.41 -1.19 -10.55
C LEU A 190 -1.42 0.15 -11.30
N TRP A 191 -2.46 0.41 -12.09
CA TRP A 191 -2.58 1.68 -12.84
C TRP A 191 -2.69 2.87 -11.87
N VAL A 192 -3.45 2.71 -10.79
CA VAL A 192 -3.60 3.73 -9.73
C VAL A 192 -2.26 4.02 -9.07
N TYR A 193 -1.55 2.99 -8.58
CA TYR A 193 -0.23 3.16 -7.93
C TYR A 193 0.83 3.74 -8.86
N VAL A 194 0.83 3.35 -10.13
CA VAL A 194 1.72 3.96 -11.13
C VAL A 194 1.40 5.44 -11.34
N GLY A 195 0.12 5.81 -11.35
CA GLY A 195 -0.31 7.21 -11.42
C GLY A 195 0.20 8.04 -10.24
N TYR A 196 0.05 7.52 -9.01
CA TYR A 196 0.54 8.18 -7.80
C TYR A 196 2.06 8.31 -7.77
N LEU A 197 2.75 7.21 -8.05
CA LEU A 197 4.20 7.23 -8.06
C LEU A 197 4.75 8.23 -9.10
N ARG A 198 4.13 8.31 -10.28
CA ARG A 198 4.46 9.34 -11.28
C ARG A 198 4.26 10.74 -10.74
N ARG A 199 3.08 11.03 -10.18
CA ARG A 199 2.78 12.35 -9.61
C ARG A 199 3.85 12.77 -8.60
N LYS A 200 4.22 11.89 -7.68
CA LYS A 200 5.24 12.17 -6.66
C LYS A 200 6.65 12.30 -7.24
N LEU A 201 6.97 11.52 -8.26
CA LEU A 201 8.25 11.64 -8.97
C LEU A 201 8.36 12.93 -9.78
N GLU A 202 7.28 13.43 -10.36
CA GLU A 202 7.23 14.56 -11.30
C GLU A 202 6.76 15.87 -10.63
N GLU A 203 6.52 15.90 -9.31
CA GLU A 203 5.91 17.02 -8.57
C GLU A 203 6.72 18.31 -8.64
N GLY A 204 8.04 18.24 -8.75
CA GLY A 204 8.93 19.39 -8.92
C GLY A 204 9.16 19.79 -10.36
N GLY A 205 8.44 19.20 -11.33
CA GLY A 205 8.62 19.45 -12.76
C GLY A 205 9.72 18.59 -13.40
N GLU A 206 10.17 17.56 -12.70
CA GLU A 206 11.21 16.64 -13.19
C GLU A 206 10.72 15.80 -14.37
N SER A 207 11.66 15.35 -15.19
CA SER A 207 11.38 14.51 -16.36
C SER A 207 10.79 13.15 -15.96
N ARG A 208 9.93 12.60 -16.83
CA ARG A 208 9.32 11.29 -16.61
C ARG A 208 10.35 10.17 -16.67
N LEU A 209 10.38 9.34 -15.64
CA LEU A 209 11.19 8.13 -15.60
C LEU A 209 10.34 6.84 -15.66
N LEU A 210 9.11 6.86 -15.13
CA LEU A 210 8.23 5.69 -15.15
C LEU A 210 7.30 5.73 -16.38
N HIS A 211 7.58 4.88 -17.36
CA HIS A 211 6.88 4.84 -18.65
C HIS A 211 5.92 3.66 -18.75
N THR A 212 4.81 3.87 -19.51
CA THR A 212 3.92 2.77 -19.91
C THR A 212 4.40 2.18 -21.23
N VAL A 213 4.62 0.89 -21.26
CA VAL A 213 4.83 0.14 -22.52
C VAL A 213 3.52 -0.51 -22.88
N ARG A 214 2.83 0.09 -23.88
CA ARG A 214 1.46 -0.29 -24.26
C ARG A 214 1.36 -1.78 -24.56
N GLY A 215 0.33 -2.45 -23.99
CA GLY A 215 0.07 -3.88 -24.16
C GLY A 215 1.04 -4.80 -23.40
N VAL A 216 2.09 -4.29 -22.74
CA VAL A 216 3.12 -5.10 -22.06
C VAL A 216 3.16 -4.81 -20.56
N GLY A 217 3.44 -3.55 -20.16
CA GLY A 217 3.62 -3.21 -18.75
C GLY A 217 4.27 -1.84 -18.54
N TYR A 218 5.29 -1.76 -17.70
CA TYR A 218 5.94 -0.51 -17.32
C TYR A 218 7.47 -0.65 -17.33
N ALA A 219 8.15 0.46 -17.55
CA ALA A 219 9.61 0.53 -17.50
C ALA A 219 10.07 1.81 -16.81
N PHE A 220 11.14 1.73 -16.04
CA PHE A 220 11.79 2.87 -15.38
C PHE A 220 13.06 3.22 -16.15
N ARG A 221 13.02 4.33 -16.88
CA ARG A 221 14.09 4.74 -17.80
C ARG A 221 14.02 6.24 -18.10
N GLU A 222 15.12 6.81 -18.53
CA GLU A 222 15.12 8.15 -19.15
C GLU A 222 14.44 8.10 -20.52
N GLU A 223 13.89 9.21 -20.96
CA GLU A 223 13.46 9.39 -22.35
C GLU A 223 14.70 9.40 -23.25
N ALA A 224 14.62 8.68 -24.37
CA ALA A 224 15.69 8.64 -25.36
C ALA A 224 15.64 9.88 -26.26
#